data_24609e59356442c5051d547004606f66
#
_entry.id   24609e59356442c5051d547004606f66
#
_cell.length_a   1.000
_cell.length_b   1.000
_cell.length_c   1.000
_cell.angle_alpha   90.00
_cell.angle_beta   90.00
_cell.angle_gamma   90.00
#
_symmetry.space_group_name_H-M   'P 1'
#
loop_
_entity.id
_entity.type
_entity.pdbx_description
1 polymer ?
#
loop_
_entity_poly.entity_id
_entity_poly.type
_entity_poly.pdbx_seq_one_letter_code
_entity_poly.pdbx_strand_id
1 'polypeptide(L)'
;MKTLSSLLLAVAFALSTAVAIAAEVGGVKLDDKISVGGQELVLNGAGIRTKAIFKIYVASLYLPQKAGDLQGVLAKAPRRVQMNMLRTITADQLADALNDGLAEANTPAELAAVKPQIDQLLAIMKGFKEVKEKDVVTLDFVDGATKIGWNGEAKGNISGEPMNRALIRIWVGDKAVQADLRKAMLGG
;
A
#
# COMPACT_ATOMS: atom_id res chain seq x y z
N MET A 1 15.71 19.73 69.40
CA MET A 1 15.51 18.50 68.58
C MET A 1 14.39 18.83 67.59
N LYS A 2 14.76 19.09 66.34
CA LYS A 2 13.80 19.48 65.27
C LYS A 2 13.75 18.32 64.29
N THR A 3 12.63 17.66 64.19
CA THR A 3 12.34 16.57 63.26
C THR A 3 11.94 17.17 61.92
N LEU A 4 12.78 16.96 60.87
CA LEU A 4 12.41 17.23 59.49
C LEU A 4 11.56 16.09 58.94
N SER A 5 10.33 16.36 58.62
CA SER A 5 9.47 15.45 57.85
C SER A 5 9.72 15.67 56.36
N SER A 6 10.34 14.69 55.70
CA SER A 6 10.53 14.67 54.23
C SER A 6 9.23 14.19 53.57
N LEU A 7 8.57 15.06 52.83
CA LEU A 7 7.39 14.77 52.02
C LEU A 7 7.89 14.27 50.65
N LEU A 8 7.82 12.96 50.39
CA LEU A 8 8.04 12.35 49.08
C LEU A 8 6.83 12.54 48.20
N LEU A 9 6.93 13.45 47.20
CA LEU A 9 5.91 13.65 46.17
C LEU A 9 6.10 12.61 45.07
N ALA A 10 5.33 11.53 45.08
CA ALA A 10 5.31 10.55 43.99
C ALA A 10 4.53 11.11 42.80
N VAL A 11 5.23 11.51 41.75
CA VAL A 11 4.62 11.89 40.46
C VAL A 11 4.28 10.59 39.72
N ALA A 12 3.01 10.22 39.71
CA ALA A 12 2.50 9.15 38.89
C ALA A 12 2.43 9.61 37.41
N PHE A 13 3.37 9.13 36.60
CA PHE A 13 3.37 9.33 35.15
C PHE A 13 2.30 8.39 34.57
N ALA A 14 1.10 8.89 34.30
CA ALA A 14 0.08 8.16 33.58
C ALA A 14 0.52 8.00 32.12
N LEU A 15 1.05 6.82 31.75
CA LEU A 15 1.23 6.46 30.34
C LEU A 15 -0.18 6.32 29.72
N SER A 16 -0.62 7.35 29.02
CA SER A 16 -1.79 7.25 28.14
C SER A 16 -1.40 6.38 26.95
N THR A 17 -1.77 5.10 26.99
CA THR A 17 -1.73 4.24 25.80
C THR A 17 -2.79 4.76 24.83
N ALA A 18 -2.36 5.51 23.81
CA ALA A 18 -3.22 5.84 22.68
C ALA A 18 -3.61 4.50 22.01
N VAL A 19 -4.86 4.12 22.13
CA VAL A 19 -5.42 3.02 21.36
C VAL A 19 -5.43 3.49 19.91
N ALA A 20 -4.51 2.98 19.09
CA ALA A 20 -4.56 3.19 17.66
C ALA A 20 -5.88 2.58 17.16
N ILE A 21 -6.80 3.41 16.69
CA ILE A 21 -8.06 2.95 16.10
C ILE A 21 -7.69 2.46 14.70
N ALA A 22 -7.52 1.16 14.55
CA ALA A 22 -7.29 0.56 13.25
C ALA A 22 -8.51 0.83 12.35
N ALA A 23 -8.28 1.41 11.17
CA ALA A 23 -9.34 1.60 10.18
C ALA A 23 -9.85 0.23 9.71
N GLU A 24 -11.16 0.07 9.54
CA GLU A 24 -11.74 -1.15 9.00
C GLU A 24 -12.42 -0.88 7.66
N VAL A 25 -12.03 -1.59 6.61
CA VAL A 25 -12.58 -1.48 5.26
C VAL A 25 -12.91 -2.88 4.75
N GLY A 26 -14.17 -3.12 4.41
CA GLY A 26 -14.58 -4.40 3.84
C GLY A 26 -14.32 -5.63 4.73
N GLY A 27 -14.34 -5.45 6.06
CA GLY A 27 -14.02 -6.50 7.03
C GLY A 27 -12.51 -6.70 7.26
N VAL A 28 -11.66 -5.88 6.63
CA VAL A 28 -10.21 -5.90 6.82
C VAL A 28 -9.80 -4.80 7.79
N LYS A 29 -9.14 -5.18 8.86
CA LYS A 29 -8.50 -4.24 9.80
C LYS A 29 -7.17 -3.80 9.21
N LEU A 30 -6.94 -2.49 9.17
CA LEU A 30 -5.76 -1.86 8.63
C LEU A 30 -5.02 -1.11 9.74
N ASP A 31 -3.73 -1.33 9.83
CA ASP A 31 -2.90 -0.59 10.77
C ASP A 31 -2.85 0.90 10.38
N ASP A 32 -3.00 1.81 11.35
CA ASP A 32 -2.86 3.25 11.10
C ASP A 32 -1.43 3.63 10.73
N LYS A 33 -0.45 2.83 11.20
CA LYS A 33 0.98 3.02 10.97
C LYS A 33 1.67 1.69 10.70
N ILE A 34 2.64 1.73 9.80
CA ILE A 34 3.49 0.58 9.45
C ILE A 34 4.94 1.03 9.30
N SER A 35 5.88 0.07 9.28
CA SER A 35 7.30 0.35 8.97
C SER A 35 7.67 -0.19 7.59
N VAL A 36 8.29 0.64 6.76
CA VAL A 36 8.80 0.27 5.43
C VAL A 36 10.21 0.83 5.27
N GLY A 37 11.19 -0.01 5.02
CA GLY A 37 12.58 0.43 4.86
C GLY A 37 13.13 1.14 6.11
N GLY A 38 12.64 0.79 7.31
CA GLY A 38 13.05 1.43 8.57
C GLY A 38 12.36 2.78 8.85
N GLN A 39 11.46 3.24 7.99
CA GLN A 39 10.69 4.48 8.16
C GLN A 39 9.23 4.18 8.51
N GLU A 40 8.67 4.93 9.46
CA GLU A 40 7.24 4.87 9.78
C GLU A 40 6.42 5.54 8.67
N LEU A 41 5.39 4.83 8.20
CA LEU A 41 4.39 5.33 7.27
C LEU A 41 3.01 5.33 7.93
N VAL A 42 2.21 6.34 7.62
CA VAL A 42 0.82 6.44 8.07
C VAL A 42 -0.14 6.01 6.95
N LEU A 43 -1.26 5.44 7.32
CA LEU A 43 -2.34 5.12 6.39
C LEU A 43 -2.86 6.41 5.75
N ASN A 44 -2.64 6.57 4.45
CA ASN A 44 -3.16 7.70 3.67
C ASN A 44 -4.67 7.54 3.44
N GLY A 45 -5.06 6.36 2.99
CA GLY A 45 -6.44 5.98 2.76
C GLY A 45 -6.54 4.56 2.22
N ALA A 46 -7.77 4.02 2.21
CA ALA A 46 -8.03 2.66 1.74
C ALA A 46 -9.44 2.53 1.18
N GLY A 47 -9.61 1.60 0.23
CA GLY A 47 -10.90 1.32 -0.38
C GLY A 47 -10.96 -0.07 -0.99
N ILE A 48 -12.15 -0.47 -1.44
CA ILE A 48 -12.39 -1.78 -2.02
C ILE A 48 -12.28 -1.70 -3.54
N ARG A 49 -11.42 -2.54 -4.13
CA ARG A 49 -11.42 -2.78 -5.57
C ARG A 49 -12.54 -3.75 -5.92
N THR A 50 -13.43 -3.32 -6.81
CA THR A 50 -14.54 -4.12 -7.30
C THR A 50 -14.39 -4.34 -8.81
N LYS A 51 -14.62 -5.56 -9.31
CA LYS A 51 -14.73 -5.86 -10.74
C LYS A 51 -16.08 -6.50 -10.99
N ALA A 52 -16.92 -5.87 -11.81
CA ALA A 52 -18.35 -6.16 -11.91
C ALA A 52 -19.02 -6.09 -10.52
N ILE A 53 -19.62 -7.18 -10.05
CA ILE A 53 -20.29 -7.27 -8.74
C ILE A 53 -19.37 -7.82 -7.64
N PHE A 54 -18.13 -8.16 -7.96
CA PHE A 54 -17.24 -8.86 -7.03
C PHE A 54 -16.25 -7.92 -6.37
N LYS A 55 -16.18 -7.96 -5.04
CA LYS A 55 -15.10 -7.35 -4.27
C LYS A 55 -13.84 -8.21 -4.40
N ILE A 56 -12.76 -7.63 -4.89
CA ILE A 56 -11.51 -8.37 -5.22
C ILE A 56 -10.50 -8.26 -4.08
N TYR A 57 -10.22 -7.04 -3.65
CA TYR A 57 -9.30 -6.75 -2.54
C TYR A 57 -9.61 -5.40 -1.90
N VAL A 58 -9.11 -5.20 -0.70
CA VAL A 58 -8.94 -3.87 -0.10
C VAL A 58 -7.57 -3.37 -0.50
N ALA A 59 -7.50 -2.23 -1.19
CA ALA A 59 -6.25 -1.53 -1.43
C ALA A 59 -6.07 -0.43 -0.38
N SER A 60 -4.89 -0.36 0.21
CA SER A 60 -4.49 0.71 1.13
C SER A 60 -3.17 1.35 0.66
N LEU A 61 -3.07 2.66 0.85
CA LEU A 61 -1.90 3.46 0.54
C LEU A 61 -1.29 3.96 1.85
N TYR A 62 0.01 3.74 2.03
CA TYR A 62 0.77 4.23 3.17
C TYR A 62 1.88 5.17 2.69
N LEU A 63 2.02 6.30 3.37
CA LEU A 63 2.95 7.38 3.05
C LEU A 63 3.62 7.92 4.32
N PRO A 64 4.79 8.56 4.25
CA PRO A 64 5.40 9.26 5.40
C PRO A 64 4.52 10.40 5.95
N GLN A 65 3.74 11.03 5.08
CA GLN A 65 2.75 12.07 5.39
C GLN A 65 1.60 11.96 4.41
N LYS A 66 0.38 12.27 4.83
CA LYS A 66 -0.81 12.23 3.99
C LYS A 66 -0.68 13.12 2.74
N ALA A 67 -1.27 12.67 1.64
CA ALA A 67 -1.34 13.37 0.36
C ALA A 67 -2.72 13.16 -0.28
N GLY A 68 -3.30 14.22 -0.81
CA GLY A 68 -4.65 14.20 -1.42
C GLY A 68 -4.66 14.08 -2.94
N ASP A 69 -3.49 13.99 -3.59
CA ASP A 69 -3.37 13.89 -5.04
C ASP A 69 -2.15 13.05 -5.48
N LEU A 70 -2.11 12.72 -6.77
CA LEU A 70 -1.04 11.92 -7.35
C LEU A 70 0.34 12.57 -7.18
N GLN A 71 0.46 13.87 -7.34
CA GLN A 71 1.75 14.57 -7.25
C GLN A 71 2.29 14.49 -5.82
N GLY A 72 1.44 14.72 -4.82
CA GLY A 72 1.79 14.57 -3.42
C GLY A 72 2.21 13.14 -3.07
N VAL A 73 1.55 12.12 -3.64
CA VAL A 73 1.92 10.71 -3.46
C VAL A 73 3.29 10.43 -4.07
N LEU A 74 3.51 10.87 -5.32
CA LEU A 74 4.76 10.61 -6.04
C LEU A 74 5.97 11.37 -5.46
N ALA A 75 5.74 12.50 -4.80
CA ALA A 75 6.79 13.28 -4.13
C ALA A 75 7.29 12.63 -2.84
N LYS A 76 6.65 11.57 -2.35
CA LYS A 76 6.96 10.93 -1.06
C LYS A 76 7.56 9.55 -1.25
N ALA A 77 8.62 9.27 -0.48
CA ALA A 77 9.25 7.96 -0.37
C ALA A 77 9.74 7.75 1.07
N PRO A 78 9.72 6.52 1.60
CA PRO A 78 9.13 5.34 0.98
C PRO A 78 7.59 5.43 0.89
N ARG A 79 6.99 4.55 0.10
CA ARG A 79 5.52 4.41 0.00
C ARG A 79 5.14 2.95 -0.22
N ARG A 80 3.97 2.56 0.29
CA ARG A 80 3.42 1.20 0.11
C ARG A 80 2.02 1.25 -0.46
N VAL A 81 1.76 0.41 -1.46
CA VAL A 81 0.42 -0.08 -1.77
C VAL A 81 0.30 -1.50 -1.21
N GLN A 82 -0.73 -1.74 -0.41
CA GLN A 82 -1.03 -3.05 0.13
C GLN A 82 -2.41 -3.50 -0.36
N MET A 83 -2.50 -4.74 -0.80
CA MET A 83 -3.73 -5.38 -1.24
C MET A 83 -4.05 -6.55 -0.30
N ASN A 84 -5.14 -6.43 0.44
CA ASN A 84 -5.67 -7.50 1.27
C ASN A 84 -6.77 -8.21 0.48
N MET A 85 -6.55 -9.45 0.08
CA MET A 85 -7.42 -10.16 -0.83
C MET A 85 -8.76 -10.53 -0.17
N LEU A 86 -9.87 -10.24 -0.84
CA LEU A 86 -11.24 -10.56 -0.41
C LEU A 86 -11.78 -11.81 -1.12
N ARG A 87 -11.02 -12.35 -2.07
CA ARG A 87 -11.32 -13.61 -2.76
C ARG A 87 -10.07 -14.18 -3.41
N THR A 88 -10.10 -15.48 -3.68
CA THR A 88 -9.04 -16.14 -4.45
C THR A 88 -9.12 -15.75 -5.93
N ILE A 89 -7.97 -15.40 -6.51
CA ILE A 89 -7.78 -15.16 -7.95
C ILE A 89 -6.53 -15.89 -8.44
N THR A 90 -6.52 -16.34 -9.69
CA THR A 90 -5.35 -16.98 -10.29
C THR A 90 -4.26 -15.95 -10.61
N ALA A 91 -3.02 -16.41 -10.76
CA ALA A 91 -1.91 -15.58 -11.20
C ALA A 91 -2.18 -14.94 -12.57
N ASP A 92 -2.83 -15.67 -13.49
CA ASP A 92 -3.19 -15.14 -14.81
C ASP A 92 -4.22 -14.01 -14.69
N GLN A 93 -5.27 -14.19 -13.88
CA GLN A 93 -6.26 -13.13 -13.62
C GLN A 93 -5.63 -11.86 -12.99
N LEU A 94 -4.65 -12.07 -12.10
CA LEU A 94 -3.92 -10.96 -11.48
C LEU A 94 -3.02 -10.26 -12.51
N ALA A 95 -2.33 -11.02 -13.37
CA ALA A 95 -1.49 -10.50 -14.45
C ALA A 95 -2.31 -9.71 -15.50
N ASP A 96 -3.46 -10.25 -15.91
CA ASP A 96 -4.38 -9.57 -16.83
C ASP A 96 -4.87 -8.26 -16.23
N ALA A 97 -5.30 -8.27 -14.96
CA ALA A 97 -5.75 -7.05 -14.27
C ALA A 97 -4.62 -5.99 -14.13
N LEU A 98 -3.37 -6.42 -13.93
CA LEU A 98 -2.22 -5.54 -13.93
C LEU A 98 -1.99 -4.92 -15.31
N ASN A 99 -1.99 -5.72 -16.37
CA ASN A 99 -1.80 -5.25 -17.75
C ASN A 99 -2.89 -4.25 -18.15
N ASP A 100 -4.16 -4.58 -17.89
CA ASP A 100 -5.29 -3.69 -18.13
C ASP A 100 -5.13 -2.36 -17.39
N GLY A 101 -4.81 -2.43 -16.08
CA GLY A 101 -4.64 -1.24 -15.25
C GLY A 101 -3.45 -0.38 -15.68
N LEU A 102 -2.34 -0.97 -16.08
CA LEU A 102 -1.19 -0.25 -16.62
C LEU A 102 -1.55 0.45 -17.94
N ALA A 103 -2.24 -0.25 -18.85
CA ALA A 103 -2.63 0.29 -20.16
C ALA A 103 -3.63 1.44 -20.03
N GLU A 104 -4.55 1.38 -19.06
CA GLU A 104 -5.53 2.43 -18.81
C GLU A 104 -4.89 3.68 -18.17
N ALA A 105 -4.01 3.48 -17.20
CA ALA A 105 -3.46 4.55 -16.36
C ALA A 105 -2.24 5.26 -16.95
N ASN A 106 -1.62 4.72 -18.01
CA ASN A 106 -0.36 5.23 -18.56
C ASN A 106 -0.43 5.36 -20.08
N THR A 107 0.46 6.17 -20.65
CA THR A 107 0.61 6.28 -22.11
C THR A 107 1.44 5.11 -22.68
N PRO A 108 1.26 4.76 -23.97
CA PRO A 108 2.08 3.73 -24.61
C PRO A 108 3.60 4.01 -24.53
N ALA A 109 4.02 5.27 -24.61
CA ALA A 109 5.42 5.65 -24.50
C ALA A 109 5.99 5.40 -23.09
N GLU A 110 5.22 5.73 -22.04
CA GLU A 110 5.60 5.44 -20.65
C GLU A 110 5.71 3.93 -20.40
N LEU A 111 4.80 3.13 -20.92
CA LEU A 111 4.85 1.67 -20.79
C LEU A 111 6.00 1.05 -21.57
N ALA A 112 6.30 1.56 -22.76
CA ALA A 112 7.45 1.12 -23.54
C ALA A 112 8.77 1.36 -22.79
N ALA A 113 8.90 2.51 -22.11
CA ALA A 113 10.08 2.85 -21.31
C ALA A 113 10.34 1.92 -20.12
N VAL A 114 9.31 1.26 -19.59
CA VAL A 114 9.39 0.35 -18.42
C VAL A 114 9.02 -1.09 -18.76
N LYS A 115 8.97 -1.44 -20.05
CA LYS A 115 8.56 -2.79 -20.48
C LYS A 115 9.38 -3.91 -19.85
N PRO A 116 10.72 -3.85 -19.77
CA PRO A 116 11.50 -4.91 -19.11
C PRO A 116 11.10 -5.11 -17.63
N GLN A 117 10.77 -4.03 -16.93
CA GLN A 117 10.32 -4.08 -15.53
C GLN A 117 8.91 -4.67 -15.41
N ILE A 118 8.03 -4.36 -16.37
CA ILE A 118 6.69 -4.98 -16.45
C ILE A 118 6.84 -6.50 -16.65
N ASP A 119 7.66 -6.93 -17.60
CA ASP A 119 7.90 -8.33 -17.89
C ASP A 119 8.48 -9.07 -16.66
N GLN A 120 9.38 -8.41 -15.92
CA GLN A 120 9.92 -8.93 -14.66
C GLN A 120 8.82 -9.09 -13.58
N LEU A 121 7.94 -8.10 -13.42
CA LEU A 121 6.83 -8.17 -12.47
C LEU A 121 5.87 -9.31 -12.82
N LEU A 122 5.51 -9.43 -14.09
CA LEU A 122 4.65 -10.52 -14.56
C LEU A 122 5.27 -11.91 -14.32
N ALA A 123 6.59 -12.04 -14.51
CA ALA A 123 7.30 -13.29 -14.20
C ALA A 123 7.25 -13.65 -12.71
N ILE A 124 7.41 -12.65 -11.81
CA ILE A 124 7.26 -12.83 -10.36
C ILE A 124 5.83 -13.28 -10.03
N MET A 125 4.81 -12.61 -10.60
CA MET A 125 3.40 -12.91 -10.34
C MET A 125 2.99 -14.32 -10.80
N LYS A 126 3.51 -14.78 -11.94
CA LYS A 126 3.27 -16.17 -12.42
C LYS A 126 3.76 -17.23 -11.44
N GLY A 127 4.77 -16.91 -10.63
CA GLY A 127 5.25 -17.80 -9.57
C GLY A 127 4.25 -18.03 -8.43
N PHE A 128 3.23 -17.20 -8.30
CA PHE A 128 2.23 -17.31 -7.21
C PHE A 128 1.20 -18.44 -7.45
N LYS A 129 1.00 -18.88 -8.71
CA LYS A 129 -0.08 -19.78 -9.14
C LYS A 129 -1.47 -19.20 -8.88
N GLU A 130 -1.80 -18.91 -7.64
CA GLU A 130 -3.00 -18.24 -7.17
C GLU A 130 -2.68 -17.35 -5.95
N VAL A 131 -3.47 -16.31 -5.77
CA VAL A 131 -3.47 -15.48 -4.54
C VAL A 131 -4.83 -15.73 -3.87
N LYS A 132 -4.81 -16.20 -2.63
CA LYS A 132 -6.00 -16.66 -1.92
C LYS A 132 -6.71 -15.52 -1.19
N GLU A 133 -7.98 -15.74 -0.87
CA GLU A 133 -8.68 -14.90 0.09
C GLU A 133 -7.86 -14.80 1.39
N LYS A 134 -7.76 -13.58 1.94
CA LYS A 134 -6.96 -13.18 3.11
C LYS A 134 -5.45 -13.08 2.87
N ASP A 135 -4.93 -13.44 1.70
CA ASP A 135 -3.55 -13.14 1.36
C ASP A 135 -3.32 -11.63 1.31
N VAL A 136 -2.09 -11.22 1.63
CA VAL A 136 -1.64 -9.84 1.59
C VAL A 136 -0.51 -9.70 0.59
N VAL A 137 -0.73 -8.88 -0.44
CA VAL A 137 0.30 -8.52 -1.43
C VAL A 137 0.72 -7.08 -1.18
N THR A 138 2.03 -6.82 -1.13
CA THR A 138 2.58 -5.49 -0.92
C THR A 138 3.50 -5.07 -2.07
N LEU A 139 3.43 -3.79 -2.41
CA LEU A 139 4.32 -3.10 -3.33
C LEU A 139 4.96 -1.93 -2.58
N ASP A 140 6.21 -2.11 -2.15
CA ASP A 140 6.96 -1.15 -1.36
C ASP A 140 7.96 -0.42 -2.24
N PHE A 141 7.77 0.86 -2.47
CA PHE A 141 8.80 1.69 -3.09
C PHE A 141 9.75 2.22 -2.01
N VAL A 142 10.96 1.72 -2.02
CA VAL A 142 12.03 2.09 -1.09
C VAL A 142 13.39 1.91 -1.77
N ASP A 143 14.33 2.81 -1.51
CA ASP A 143 15.69 2.79 -2.07
C ASP A 143 15.72 2.74 -3.62
N GLY A 144 14.79 3.46 -4.28
CA GLY A 144 14.71 3.53 -5.74
C GLY A 144 14.16 2.28 -6.42
N ALA A 145 13.59 1.33 -5.68
CA ALA A 145 13.06 0.08 -6.19
C ALA A 145 11.68 -0.25 -5.61
N THR A 146 10.89 -1.01 -6.36
CA THR A 146 9.64 -1.60 -5.90
C THR A 146 9.90 -3.03 -5.43
N LYS A 147 9.78 -3.25 -4.11
CA LYS A 147 9.88 -4.57 -3.50
C LYS A 147 8.49 -5.20 -3.45
N ILE A 148 8.36 -6.41 -3.96
CA ILE A 148 7.12 -7.17 -3.99
C ILE A 148 7.12 -8.14 -2.81
N GLY A 149 6.07 -8.06 -1.97
CA GLY A 149 5.86 -8.98 -0.86
C GLY A 149 4.56 -9.77 -1.01
N TRP A 150 4.53 -10.98 -0.47
CA TRP A 150 3.36 -11.82 -0.35
C TRP A 150 3.35 -12.49 1.02
N ASN A 151 2.34 -12.19 1.83
CA ASN A 151 2.19 -12.68 3.20
C ASN A 151 3.44 -12.46 4.07
N GLY A 152 4.08 -11.29 3.90
CA GLY A 152 5.30 -10.91 4.62
C GLY A 152 6.60 -11.45 4.02
N GLU A 153 6.55 -12.34 3.04
CA GLU A 153 7.74 -12.86 2.36
C GLU A 153 8.10 -11.99 1.14
N ALA A 154 9.39 -11.69 0.97
CA ALA A 154 9.89 -11.00 -0.21
C ALA A 154 9.83 -11.93 -1.44
N LYS A 155 9.19 -11.49 -2.52
CA LYS A 155 9.02 -12.27 -3.76
C LYS A 155 9.82 -11.71 -4.93
N GLY A 156 10.25 -10.46 -4.85
CA GLY A 156 11.08 -9.85 -5.88
C GLY A 156 11.34 -8.38 -5.63
N ASN A 157 12.20 -7.83 -6.48
CA ASN A 157 12.60 -6.44 -6.44
C ASN A 157 12.76 -5.91 -7.87
N ILE A 158 12.12 -4.79 -8.18
CA ILE A 158 12.14 -4.17 -9.50
C ILE A 158 12.68 -2.76 -9.36
N SER A 159 13.81 -2.49 -9.98
CA SER A 159 14.46 -1.18 -9.91
C SER A 159 13.77 -0.14 -10.78
N GLY A 160 13.86 1.11 -10.36
CA GLY A 160 13.47 2.27 -11.13
C GLY A 160 12.16 2.90 -10.69
N GLU A 161 12.24 4.20 -10.39
CA GLU A 161 11.06 5.00 -10.05
C GLU A 161 10.03 5.09 -11.18
N PRO A 162 10.39 5.15 -12.49
CA PRO A 162 9.41 5.17 -13.57
C PRO A 162 8.43 3.99 -13.53
N MET A 163 8.92 2.78 -13.20
CA MET A 163 8.06 1.61 -13.03
C MET A 163 7.11 1.76 -11.83
N ASN A 164 7.61 2.25 -10.71
CA ASN A 164 6.75 2.51 -9.54
C ASN A 164 5.69 3.58 -9.84
N ARG A 165 6.05 4.66 -10.55
CA ARG A 165 5.10 5.70 -10.99
C ARG A 165 3.99 5.11 -11.86
N ALA A 166 4.35 4.23 -12.80
CA ALA A 166 3.38 3.54 -13.65
C ALA A 166 2.42 2.67 -12.83
N LEU A 167 2.92 1.95 -11.83
CA LEU A 167 2.11 1.13 -10.93
C LEU A 167 1.17 1.96 -10.06
N ILE A 168 1.67 3.01 -9.41
CA ILE A 168 0.86 3.87 -8.52
C ILE A 168 -0.33 4.49 -9.25
N ARG A 169 -0.16 4.88 -10.51
CA ARG A 169 -1.23 5.45 -11.33
C ARG A 169 -2.43 4.53 -11.52
N ILE A 170 -2.25 3.22 -11.44
CA ILE A 170 -3.36 2.24 -11.50
C ILE A 170 -4.44 2.58 -10.47
N TRP A 171 -4.06 2.99 -9.27
CA TRP A 171 -5.00 3.26 -8.17
C TRP A 171 -5.30 4.75 -7.95
N VAL A 172 -4.29 5.62 -8.12
CA VAL A 172 -4.43 7.04 -7.75
C VAL A 172 -4.16 8.02 -8.88
N GLY A 173 -3.94 7.54 -10.10
CA GLY A 173 -3.82 8.35 -11.31
C GLY A 173 -5.14 8.93 -11.78
N ASP A 174 -5.08 9.86 -12.75
CA ASP A 174 -6.29 10.49 -13.30
C ASP A 174 -7.19 9.50 -14.04
N LYS A 175 -6.60 8.46 -14.62
CA LYS A 175 -7.29 7.32 -15.23
C LYS A 175 -7.14 6.06 -14.36
N ALA A 176 -7.40 6.21 -13.07
CA ALA A 176 -7.35 5.07 -12.15
C ALA A 176 -8.46 4.06 -12.49
N VAL A 177 -8.17 2.78 -12.25
CA VAL A 177 -9.08 1.65 -12.55
C VAL A 177 -10.45 1.70 -11.86
N GLN A 178 -10.62 2.61 -10.88
CA GLN A 178 -11.89 2.80 -10.17
C GLN A 178 -11.89 4.16 -9.43
N ALA A 179 -12.83 5.03 -9.77
CA ALA A 179 -12.88 6.39 -9.22
C ALA A 179 -13.10 6.43 -7.70
N ASP A 180 -14.02 5.61 -7.17
CA ASP A 180 -14.29 5.55 -5.73
C ASP A 180 -13.08 5.04 -4.93
N LEU A 181 -12.38 4.04 -5.48
CA LEU A 181 -11.16 3.52 -4.87
C LEU A 181 -10.06 4.59 -4.85
N ARG A 182 -9.88 5.30 -5.98
CA ARG A 182 -8.94 6.44 -6.04
C ARG A 182 -9.23 7.47 -4.96
N LYS A 183 -10.50 7.90 -4.87
CA LYS A 183 -10.93 8.88 -3.87
C LYS A 183 -10.61 8.39 -2.46
N ALA A 184 -11.00 7.15 -2.13
CA ALA A 184 -10.76 6.57 -0.82
C ALA A 184 -9.25 6.45 -0.47
N MET A 185 -8.41 6.03 -1.43
CA MET A 185 -6.96 5.92 -1.21
C MET A 185 -6.27 7.29 -1.05
N LEU A 186 -6.86 8.36 -1.60
CA LEU A 186 -6.38 9.74 -1.44
C LEU A 186 -6.99 10.45 -0.21
N GLY A 187 -7.70 9.73 0.66
CA GLY A 187 -8.16 10.25 1.95
C GLY A 187 -9.49 11.00 1.88
N GLY A 188 -10.29 10.80 0.81
CA GLY A 188 -11.58 11.46 0.56
C GLY A 188 -12.80 10.56 0.75
#